data_6bc705757840e9106f61dc53f316809e
#
_entry.id   6bc705757840e9106f61dc53f316809e
#
_cell.length_a   1.000
_cell.length_b   1.000
_cell.length_c   1.000
_cell.angle_alpha   90.00
_cell.angle_beta   90.00
_cell.angle_gamma   90.00
#
_symmetry.space_group_name_H-M   'P 1'
#
loop_
_entity.id
_entity.type
_entity.pdbx_description
1 polymer ?
#
loop_
_entity_poly.entity_id
_entity_poly.type
_entity_poly.pdbx_seq_one_letter_code
_entity_poly.pdbx_strand_id
1 'polypeptide(L)'
;MIGTKQEIYAVLREYNPWWSGVPDDLPDWKRVAYNEVLLWAQAPPSKRAVILNGARQVGKTTIFRQVIRKLIKSGANPEKILYVTFDHPLLKLCGLEGVIKVWEEMNPQDDKDEYLFLDEIQYTSDWETWIKHQVDFNKRRRISVTGSAMPIAKAGTESGVGRWHTIKLPTLSFYEYLRIKKVSLPRIPDSDSFLNIFLWSESKKMRVVEDSRPLVPHFHEYLLRGGFPETATVENIQIAQKLLREDIIDKVLKRDMSAIYGVRNILDLEKVFIYLCMQDGGILDISKIGEGLEMTRPTVNNFIQYLSLIHI
;
A
#
# COMPACT_ATOMS: atom_id res chain seq x y z
N MET A 1 21.87 -17.62 15.97
CA MET A 1 20.98 -16.44 15.82
C MET A 1 21.84 -15.33 15.21
N ILE A 2 21.50 -14.82 14.06
CA ILE A 2 22.27 -13.76 13.41
C ILE A 2 21.87 -12.44 14.07
N GLY A 3 22.78 -11.79 14.78
CA GLY A 3 22.52 -10.64 15.65
C GLY A 3 22.19 -11.03 17.09
N THR A 4 22.61 -10.19 18.03
CA THR A 4 22.26 -10.34 19.44
C THR A 4 20.82 -9.86 19.68
N LYS A 5 20.15 -10.37 20.73
CA LYS A 5 18.81 -9.89 21.13
C LYS A 5 18.80 -8.37 21.38
N GLN A 6 19.90 -7.84 21.91
CA GLN A 6 20.06 -6.41 22.20
C GLN A 6 20.11 -5.56 20.91
N GLU A 7 20.82 -6.04 19.87
CA GLU A 7 20.87 -5.34 18.58
C GLU A 7 19.50 -5.35 17.89
N ILE A 8 18.79 -6.47 17.90
CA ILE A 8 17.44 -6.55 17.36
C ILE A 8 16.51 -5.58 18.09
N TYR A 9 16.54 -5.58 19.43
CA TYR A 9 15.69 -4.71 20.23
C TYR A 9 16.02 -3.22 20.03
N ALA A 10 17.30 -2.87 19.89
CA ALA A 10 17.71 -1.50 19.57
C ALA A 10 17.09 -1.01 18.26
N VAL A 11 17.15 -1.84 17.19
CA VAL A 11 16.51 -1.54 15.91
C VAL A 11 14.99 -1.43 16.07
N LEU A 12 14.35 -2.31 16.83
CA LEU A 12 12.91 -2.22 17.08
C LEU A 12 12.53 -0.92 17.77
N ARG A 13 13.34 -0.43 18.75
CA ARG A 13 13.10 0.86 19.42
C ARG A 13 13.17 2.04 18.47
N GLU A 14 14.05 2.03 17.48
CA GLU A 14 14.13 3.08 16.46
C GLU A 14 12.86 3.14 15.60
N TYR A 15 12.30 1.98 15.25
CA TYR A 15 11.06 1.90 14.49
C TYR A 15 9.80 2.18 15.33
N ASN A 16 9.88 2.10 16.66
CA ASN A 16 8.76 2.26 17.59
C ASN A 16 9.00 3.41 18.59
N PRO A 17 9.13 4.67 18.11
CA PRO A 17 9.49 5.81 18.95
C PRO A 17 8.46 6.06 20.08
N TRP A 18 7.22 5.63 19.90
CA TRP A 18 6.18 5.76 20.92
C TRP A 18 6.44 4.94 22.19
N TRP A 19 7.31 3.91 22.18
CA TRP A 19 7.74 3.22 23.39
C TRP A 19 8.54 4.13 24.33
N SER A 20 9.12 5.19 23.78
CA SER A 20 9.83 6.23 24.52
C SER A 20 9.03 7.54 24.63
N GLY A 21 7.73 7.51 24.31
CA GLY A 21 6.87 8.68 24.36
C GLY A 21 7.12 9.72 23.26
N VAL A 22 7.93 9.39 22.24
CA VAL A 22 8.23 10.30 21.13
C VAL A 22 7.11 10.20 20.08
N PRO A 23 6.44 11.31 19.72
CA PRO A 23 5.42 11.28 18.69
C PRO A 23 6.03 11.15 17.29
N ASP A 24 5.35 10.42 16.41
CA ASP A 24 5.66 10.41 14.97
C ASP A 24 5.28 11.73 14.31
N ASP A 25 6.14 12.25 13.46
CA ASP A 25 5.81 13.35 12.53
C ASP A 25 5.10 12.77 11.30
N LEU A 26 3.79 12.90 11.26
CA LEU A 26 2.93 12.32 10.24
C LEU A 26 2.04 13.39 9.61
N PRO A 27 1.79 13.30 8.30
CA PRO A 27 0.89 14.22 7.64
C PRO A 27 -0.54 14.15 8.21
N ASP A 28 -1.24 15.27 8.22
CA ASP A 28 -2.63 15.36 8.71
C ASP A 28 -3.63 14.73 7.74
N TRP A 29 -3.35 14.75 6.44
CA TRP A 29 -4.19 14.12 5.44
C TRP A 29 -4.16 12.60 5.57
N LYS A 30 -5.26 11.95 5.22
CA LYS A 30 -5.41 10.49 5.30
C LYS A 30 -5.92 9.95 3.99
N ARG A 31 -5.40 8.77 3.63
CA ARG A 31 -5.94 7.97 2.54
C ARG A 31 -7.34 7.46 2.89
N VAL A 32 -8.18 7.25 1.89
CA VAL A 32 -9.55 6.70 2.10
C VAL A 32 -9.49 5.36 2.83
N ALA A 33 -8.54 4.50 2.50
CA ALA A 33 -8.34 3.20 3.14
C ALA A 33 -7.98 3.28 4.65
N TYR A 34 -7.55 4.44 5.16
CA TYR A 34 -7.21 4.61 6.57
C TYR A 34 -8.33 4.18 7.53
N ASN A 35 -9.56 4.56 7.22
CA ASN A 35 -10.70 4.25 8.10
C ASN A 35 -10.98 2.75 8.18
N GLU A 36 -10.81 2.03 7.07
CA GLU A 36 -11.00 0.59 7.03
C GLU A 36 -9.88 -0.13 7.81
N VAL A 37 -8.61 0.26 7.61
CA VAL A 37 -7.49 -0.30 8.38
C VAL A 37 -7.68 -0.03 9.88
N LEU A 38 -8.12 1.17 10.26
CA LEU A 38 -8.38 1.53 11.65
C LEU A 38 -9.52 0.69 12.25
N LEU A 39 -10.63 0.50 11.52
CA LEU A 39 -11.75 -0.33 11.96
C LEU A 39 -11.28 -1.75 12.28
N TRP A 40 -10.51 -2.36 11.37
CA TRP A 40 -9.99 -3.71 11.56
C TRP A 40 -8.95 -3.80 12.69
N ALA A 41 -8.21 -2.74 12.96
CA ALA A 41 -7.28 -2.70 14.08
C ALA A 41 -8.01 -2.51 15.43
N GLN A 42 -9.03 -1.66 15.50
CA GLN A 42 -9.72 -1.35 16.77
C GLN A 42 -10.85 -2.32 17.10
N ALA A 43 -11.71 -2.60 16.14
CA ALA A 43 -12.95 -3.37 16.33
C ALA A 43 -13.20 -4.26 15.09
N PRO A 44 -12.37 -5.29 14.88
CA PRO A 44 -12.50 -6.13 13.69
C PRO A 44 -13.85 -6.82 13.63
N PRO A 45 -14.55 -6.77 12.47
CA PRO A 45 -15.84 -7.45 12.28
C PRO A 45 -15.73 -8.97 12.43
N SER A 46 -14.54 -9.51 12.19
CA SER A 46 -14.25 -10.95 12.34
C SER A 46 -12.78 -11.13 12.66
N LYS A 47 -12.42 -12.33 13.13
CA LYS A 47 -11.04 -12.67 13.48
C LYS A 47 -10.21 -12.97 12.22
N ARG A 48 -9.63 -11.94 11.65
CA ARG A 48 -8.79 -12.01 10.44
C ARG A 48 -7.59 -11.08 10.57
N ALA A 49 -6.50 -11.44 9.96
CA ALA A 49 -5.40 -10.50 9.72
C ALA A 49 -5.73 -9.60 8.54
N VAL A 50 -5.26 -8.36 8.60
CA VAL A 50 -5.41 -7.38 7.51
C VAL A 50 -4.20 -7.43 6.59
N ILE A 51 -4.44 -7.49 5.30
CA ILE A 51 -3.41 -7.32 4.27
C ILE A 51 -3.67 -5.98 3.57
N LEU A 52 -2.81 -4.99 3.80
CA LEU A 52 -2.83 -3.74 3.06
C LEU A 52 -1.92 -3.86 1.84
N ASN A 53 -2.53 -4.16 0.69
CA ASN A 53 -1.83 -4.40 -0.57
C ASN A 53 -1.88 -3.17 -1.49
N GLY A 54 -0.79 -2.84 -2.14
CA GLY A 54 -0.70 -1.72 -3.09
C GLY A 54 0.74 -1.48 -3.53
N ALA A 55 0.91 -0.70 -4.59
CA ALA A 55 2.20 -0.35 -5.16
C ALA A 55 3.17 0.25 -4.11
N ARG A 56 4.44 0.38 -4.47
CA ARG A 56 5.40 1.14 -3.66
C ARG A 56 4.96 2.60 -3.56
N GLN A 57 5.33 3.26 -2.46
CA GLN A 57 5.13 4.71 -2.23
C GLN A 57 3.68 5.21 -2.30
N VAL A 58 2.67 4.32 -2.31
CA VAL A 58 1.26 4.73 -2.22
C VAL A 58 0.81 5.13 -0.81
N GLY A 59 1.69 5.00 0.20
CA GLY A 59 1.43 5.43 1.58
C GLY A 59 0.99 4.33 2.54
N LYS A 60 1.30 3.04 2.28
CA LYS A 60 0.99 1.91 3.19
C LYS A 60 1.56 2.11 4.58
N THR A 61 2.86 2.37 4.69
CA THR A 61 3.58 2.64 5.94
C THR A 61 3.00 3.84 6.69
N THR A 62 2.66 4.90 5.96
CA THR A 62 2.04 6.11 6.55
C THR A 62 0.68 5.79 7.17
N ILE A 63 -0.16 4.98 6.50
CA ILE A 63 -1.44 4.52 7.06
C ILE A 63 -1.20 3.75 8.36
N PHE A 64 -0.26 2.81 8.41
CA PHE A 64 0.05 2.05 9.61
C PHE A 64 0.44 2.97 10.77
N ARG A 65 1.37 3.89 10.55
CA ARG A 65 1.80 4.84 11.57
C ARG A 65 0.67 5.78 12.03
N GLN A 66 -0.19 6.22 11.13
CA GLN A 66 -1.38 7.01 11.48
C GLN A 66 -2.39 6.20 12.32
N VAL A 67 -2.58 4.91 12.01
CA VAL A 67 -3.42 4.00 12.79
C VAL A 67 -2.82 3.77 14.17
N ILE A 68 -1.52 3.50 14.28
CA ILE A 68 -0.79 3.36 15.55
C ILE A 68 -0.99 4.61 16.41
N ARG A 69 -0.74 5.79 15.85
CA ARG A 69 -0.98 7.07 16.55
C ARG A 69 -2.43 7.19 17.07
N LYS A 70 -3.41 6.72 16.28
CA LYS A 70 -4.82 6.75 16.71
C LYS A 70 -5.11 5.73 17.80
N LEU A 71 -4.56 4.51 17.75
CA LEU A 71 -4.69 3.50 18.78
C LEU A 71 -4.17 4.02 20.12
N ILE A 72 -2.96 4.57 20.15
CA ILE A 72 -2.35 5.16 21.34
C ILE A 72 -3.23 6.29 21.91
N LYS A 73 -3.70 7.22 21.06
CA LYS A 73 -4.63 8.28 21.47
C LYS A 73 -5.97 7.77 21.99
N SER A 74 -6.35 6.54 21.62
CA SER A 74 -7.57 5.87 22.12
C SER A 74 -7.33 5.02 23.36
N GLY A 75 -6.12 5.05 23.96
CA GLY A 75 -5.79 4.40 25.23
C GLY A 75 -5.11 3.02 25.08
N ALA A 76 -4.72 2.59 23.87
CA ALA A 76 -3.92 1.39 23.73
C ALA A 76 -2.53 1.58 24.34
N ASN A 77 -2.03 0.55 25.06
CA ASN A 77 -0.70 0.59 25.63
C ASN A 77 0.36 0.63 24.53
N PRO A 78 1.23 1.67 24.48
CA PRO A 78 2.26 1.79 23.46
C PRO A 78 3.19 0.56 23.34
N GLU A 79 3.55 -0.07 24.46
CA GLU A 79 4.43 -1.25 24.50
C GLU A 79 3.78 -2.49 23.87
N LYS A 80 2.45 -2.55 23.79
CA LYS A 80 1.69 -3.62 23.13
C LYS A 80 1.47 -3.38 21.62
N ILE A 81 2.05 -2.33 21.08
CA ILE A 81 2.01 -2.00 19.66
C ILE A 81 3.41 -2.16 19.09
N LEU A 82 3.57 -3.15 18.21
CA LEU A 82 4.80 -3.38 17.48
C LEU A 82 4.62 -3.00 16.01
N TYR A 83 5.48 -2.11 15.53
CA TYR A 83 5.72 -1.90 14.11
C TYR A 83 7.10 -2.45 13.74
N VAL A 84 7.18 -3.20 12.66
CA VAL A 84 8.44 -3.72 12.13
C VAL A 84 8.40 -3.74 10.62
N THR A 85 9.53 -3.37 9.99
CA THR A 85 9.72 -3.50 8.53
C THR A 85 10.78 -4.53 8.21
N PHE A 86 10.45 -5.45 7.32
CA PHE A 86 11.34 -6.55 6.94
C PHE A 86 12.24 -6.23 5.74
N ASP A 87 12.27 -5.00 5.28
CA ASP A 87 13.31 -4.54 4.34
C ASP A 87 14.63 -4.16 5.07
N HIS A 88 14.59 -4.02 6.41
CA HIS A 88 15.79 -3.82 7.20
C HIS A 88 16.67 -5.08 7.22
N PRO A 89 17.96 -5.00 6.85
CA PRO A 89 18.82 -6.17 6.67
C PRO A 89 18.88 -7.11 7.87
N LEU A 90 19.04 -6.58 9.09
CA LEU A 90 19.11 -7.38 10.31
C LEU A 90 17.77 -8.10 10.58
N LEU A 91 16.65 -7.39 10.49
CA LEU A 91 15.32 -7.96 10.78
C LEU A 91 14.92 -9.01 9.75
N LYS A 92 15.27 -8.79 8.48
CA LYS A 92 15.11 -9.78 7.41
C LYS A 92 15.90 -11.06 7.69
N LEU A 93 17.16 -10.96 8.14
CA LEU A 93 17.99 -12.12 8.48
C LEU A 93 17.49 -12.87 9.71
N CYS A 94 16.93 -12.17 10.69
CA CYS A 94 16.36 -12.79 11.90
C CYS A 94 15.05 -13.52 11.63
N GLY A 95 14.35 -13.11 10.58
CA GLY A 95 13.03 -13.64 10.21
C GLY A 95 11.92 -13.21 11.16
N LEU A 96 10.68 -13.48 10.77
CA LEU A 96 9.49 -13.04 11.50
C LEU A 96 9.44 -13.59 12.93
N GLU A 97 9.60 -14.88 13.10
CA GLU A 97 9.56 -15.54 14.41
C GLU A 97 10.65 -15.03 15.38
N GLY A 98 11.87 -14.85 14.87
CA GLY A 98 12.98 -14.36 15.67
C GLY A 98 12.75 -12.94 16.19
N VAL A 99 12.22 -12.06 15.37
CA VAL A 99 11.90 -10.68 15.72
C VAL A 99 10.77 -10.62 16.74
N ILE A 100 9.68 -11.36 16.53
CA ILE A 100 8.54 -11.39 17.45
C ILE A 100 8.95 -11.95 18.81
N LYS A 101 9.75 -13.00 18.84
CA LYS A 101 10.24 -13.58 20.10
C LYS A 101 11.08 -12.59 20.92
N VAL A 102 11.95 -11.81 20.27
CA VAL A 102 12.71 -10.77 20.98
C VAL A 102 11.78 -9.70 21.56
N TRP A 103 10.77 -9.28 20.81
CA TRP A 103 9.78 -8.31 21.32
C TRP A 103 8.97 -8.87 22.50
N GLU A 104 8.50 -10.11 22.43
CA GLU A 104 7.76 -10.79 23.50
C GLU A 104 8.57 -10.95 24.78
N GLU A 105 9.86 -11.27 24.67
CA GLU A 105 10.76 -11.41 25.82
C GLU A 105 11.04 -10.07 26.52
N MET A 106 11.02 -8.96 25.78
CA MET A 106 11.26 -7.61 26.31
C MET A 106 9.98 -6.92 26.82
N ASN A 107 8.82 -7.41 26.42
CA ASN A 107 7.52 -6.87 26.81
C ASN A 107 6.70 -7.99 27.49
N PRO A 108 6.60 -7.96 28.82
CA PRO A 108 5.91 -9.00 29.58
C PRO A 108 4.51 -9.26 29.03
N GLN A 109 4.18 -10.53 28.87
CA GLN A 109 2.85 -10.96 28.43
C GLN A 109 1.83 -10.64 29.51
N ASP A 110 0.81 -9.88 29.17
CA ASP A 110 -0.34 -9.60 30.01
C ASP A 110 -1.64 -9.89 29.23
N ASP A 111 -2.78 -9.66 29.89
CA ASP A 111 -4.09 -9.96 29.34
C ASP A 111 -4.60 -8.90 28.35
N LYS A 112 -3.77 -8.00 27.83
CA LYS A 112 -4.14 -6.91 26.94
C LYS A 112 -4.05 -7.28 25.45
N ASP A 113 -4.79 -6.57 24.63
CA ASP A 113 -4.70 -6.68 23.17
C ASP A 113 -3.31 -6.25 22.67
N GLU A 114 -2.76 -7.03 21.73
CA GLU A 114 -1.50 -6.79 21.05
C GLU A 114 -1.77 -6.41 19.59
N TYR A 115 -1.02 -5.43 19.10
CA TYR A 115 -1.16 -4.91 17.75
C TYR A 115 0.16 -5.08 16.99
N LEU A 116 0.16 -5.91 15.98
CA LEU A 116 1.33 -6.14 15.12
C LEU A 116 1.11 -5.49 13.76
N PHE A 117 1.99 -4.55 13.41
CA PHE A 117 2.06 -3.90 12.11
C PHE A 117 3.34 -4.35 11.40
N LEU A 118 3.21 -5.32 10.51
CA LEU A 118 4.33 -5.98 9.83
C LEU A 118 4.45 -5.45 8.41
N ASP A 119 5.43 -4.58 8.18
CA ASP A 119 5.63 -3.89 6.91
C ASP A 119 6.59 -4.67 6.01
N GLU A 120 6.35 -4.67 4.70
CA GLU A 120 7.13 -5.37 3.67
C GLU A 120 7.34 -6.85 3.98
N ILE A 121 6.27 -7.54 4.41
CA ILE A 121 6.30 -8.92 4.92
C ILE A 121 6.82 -9.95 3.90
N GLN A 122 6.74 -9.64 2.58
CA GLN A 122 7.21 -10.52 1.52
C GLN A 122 8.73 -10.80 1.58
N TYR A 123 9.48 -10.06 2.37
CA TYR A 123 10.90 -10.32 2.58
C TYR A 123 11.19 -11.42 3.61
N THR A 124 10.15 -11.98 4.25
CA THR A 124 10.27 -13.11 5.17
C THR A 124 9.70 -14.39 4.55
N SER A 125 10.31 -15.54 4.85
CA SER A 125 9.75 -16.83 4.48
C SER A 125 8.61 -17.23 5.43
N ASP A 126 7.71 -18.09 4.95
CA ASP A 126 6.67 -18.77 5.75
C ASP A 126 5.74 -17.85 6.59
N TRP A 127 5.73 -16.54 6.28
CA TRP A 127 4.92 -15.56 7.00
C TRP A 127 3.42 -15.89 6.96
N GLU A 128 2.92 -16.46 5.86
CA GLU A 128 1.52 -16.86 5.69
C GLU A 128 1.13 -17.93 6.71
N THR A 129 1.98 -18.94 6.87
CA THR A 129 1.78 -20.04 7.82
C THR A 129 1.81 -19.52 9.25
N TRP A 130 2.77 -18.65 9.56
CA TRP A 130 2.88 -18.04 10.89
C TRP A 130 1.65 -17.21 11.23
N ILE A 131 1.22 -16.30 10.36
CA ILE A 131 0.04 -15.46 10.61
C ILE A 131 -1.23 -16.31 10.74
N LYS A 132 -1.41 -17.33 9.90
CA LYS A 132 -2.52 -18.26 9.99
C LYS A 132 -2.58 -18.91 11.38
N HIS A 133 -1.45 -19.39 11.89
CA HIS A 133 -1.37 -19.93 13.25
C HIS A 133 -1.75 -18.88 14.30
N GLN A 134 -1.25 -17.64 14.19
CA GLN A 134 -1.62 -16.57 15.12
C GLN A 134 -3.12 -16.24 15.08
N VAL A 135 -3.73 -16.16 13.91
CA VAL A 135 -5.16 -15.90 13.76
C VAL A 135 -6.00 -17.03 14.39
N ASP A 136 -5.59 -18.27 14.25
CA ASP A 136 -6.33 -19.41 14.77
C ASP A 136 -6.22 -19.54 16.30
N PHE A 137 -5.03 -19.35 16.85
CA PHE A 137 -4.73 -19.68 18.25
C PHE A 137 -4.56 -18.46 19.18
N ASN A 138 -4.17 -17.28 18.68
CA ASN A 138 -3.99 -16.10 19.52
C ASN A 138 -5.16 -15.11 19.34
N LYS A 139 -6.09 -15.12 20.31
CA LYS A 139 -7.32 -14.32 20.23
C LYS A 139 -7.11 -12.81 20.42
N ARG A 140 -6.04 -12.41 21.10
CA ARG A 140 -5.76 -11.01 21.49
C ARG A 140 -4.87 -10.29 20.49
N ARG A 141 -4.19 -11.03 19.63
CA ARG A 141 -3.26 -10.48 18.65
C ARG A 141 -3.96 -10.02 17.40
N ARG A 142 -3.86 -8.74 17.11
CA ARG A 142 -4.40 -8.10 15.91
C ARG A 142 -3.25 -7.84 14.95
N ILE A 143 -3.32 -8.41 13.76
CA ILE A 143 -2.21 -8.41 12.82
C ILE A 143 -2.62 -7.66 11.58
N SER A 144 -1.82 -6.66 11.20
CA SER A 144 -1.91 -5.94 9.95
C SER A 144 -0.57 -6.05 9.22
N VAL A 145 -0.60 -6.46 7.97
CA VAL A 145 0.62 -6.62 7.17
C VAL A 145 0.55 -5.77 5.92
N THR A 146 1.69 -5.32 5.43
CA THR A 146 1.81 -4.75 4.09
C THR A 146 2.74 -5.59 3.22
N GLY A 147 2.55 -5.46 1.91
CA GLY A 147 3.48 -5.93 0.91
C GLY A 147 3.30 -5.14 -0.38
N SER A 148 4.42 -4.76 -1.00
CA SER A 148 4.41 -4.27 -2.37
C SER A 148 4.44 -5.48 -3.29
N ALA A 149 3.52 -5.54 -4.26
CA ALA A 149 3.46 -6.63 -5.24
C ALA A 149 3.34 -8.05 -4.63
N MET A 150 2.55 -8.20 -3.56
CA MET A 150 2.20 -9.54 -3.09
C MET A 150 1.44 -10.27 -4.21
N PRO A 151 1.90 -11.44 -4.67
CA PRO A 151 1.13 -12.26 -5.58
C PRO A 151 -0.13 -12.72 -4.85
N ILE A 152 -1.23 -12.00 -5.04
CA ILE A 152 -2.56 -12.40 -4.55
C ILE A 152 -2.91 -13.81 -5.07
N ALA A 153 -2.34 -14.22 -6.21
CA ALA A 153 -2.47 -15.55 -6.78
C ALA A 153 -1.89 -16.67 -5.91
N LYS A 154 -0.90 -16.41 -5.04
CA LYS A 154 -0.43 -17.42 -4.07
C LYS A 154 -1.23 -17.41 -2.77
N ALA A 155 -1.85 -16.29 -2.41
CA ALA A 155 -2.82 -16.24 -1.29
C ALA A 155 -4.14 -17.02 -1.61
N GLY A 156 -4.32 -17.46 -2.86
CA GLY A 156 -5.43 -18.28 -3.32
C GLY A 156 -5.20 -19.79 -3.21
N THR A 157 -4.08 -20.29 -2.70
CA THR A 157 -3.96 -21.69 -2.32
C THR A 157 -4.90 -21.94 -1.14
N GLU A 158 -5.68 -22.99 -1.21
CA GLU A 158 -6.82 -23.37 -0.35
C GLU A 158 -6.66 -23.20 1.17
N SER A 159 -5.45 -22.99 1.65
CA SER A 159 -5.12 -22.94 3.08
C SER A 159 -5.40 -21.61 3.79
N GLY A 160 -5.69 -20.54 3.08
CA GLY A 160 -5.84 -19.18 3.66
C GLY A 160 -7.26 -18.60 3.68
N VAL A 161 -8.23 -19.30 3.10
CA VAL A 161 -9.63 -18.83 3.01
C VAL A 161 -10.19 -18.52 4.39
N GLY A 162 -10.74 -17.32 4.57
CA GLY A 162 -11.39 -16.89 5.81
C GLY A 162 -10.46 -16.30 6.88
N ARG A 163 -9.11 -16.29 6.70
CA ARG A 163 -8.15 -15.76 7.68
C ARG A 163 -7.60 -14.38 7.34
N TRP A 164 -7.88 -13.91 6.14
CA TRP A 164 -7.39 -12.63 5.64
C TRP A 164 -8.53 -11.68 5.30
N HIS A 165 -8.30 -10.41 5.55
CA HIS A 165 -9.06 -9.32 4.97
C HIS A 165 -8.10 -8.45 4.16
N THR A 166 -8.30 -8.40 2.84
CA THR A 166 -7.41 -7.66 1.94
C THR A 166 -8.00 -6.31 1.60
N ILE A 167 -7.25 -5.27 1.94
CA ILE A 167 -7.55 -3.88 1.59
C ILE A 167 -6.61 -3.49 0.46
N LYS A 168 -7.17 -3.15 -0.70
CA LYS A 168 -6.40 -2.66 -1.84
C LYS A 168 -6.17 -1.16 -1.69
N LEU A 169 -4.92 -0.75 -1.75
CA LEU A 169 -4.52 0.66 -1.74
C LEU A 169 -4.00 1.05 -3.13
N PRO A 170 -4.85 1.60 -4.01
CA PRO A 170 -4.42 2.08 -5.31
C PRO A 170 -3.57 3.35 -5.17
N THR A 171 -3.10 3.90 -6.28
CA THR A 171 -2.59 5.27 -6.36
C THR A 171 -3.63 6.26 -5.84
N LEU A 172 -3.25 7.50 -5.58
CA LEU A 172 -4.19 8.54 -5.13
C LEU A 172 -5.33 8.69 -6.13
N SER A 173 -6.55 8.71 -5.63
CA SER A 173 -7.67 9.27 -6.40
C SER A 173 -7.52 10.79 -6.53
N PHE A 174 -8.18 11.40 -7.51
CA PHE A 174 -8.19 12.84 -7.65
C PHE A 174 -8.76 13.54 -6.41
N TYR A 175 -9.75 12.94 -5.75
CA TYR A 175 -10.27 13.41 -4.48
C TYR A 175 -9.19 13.47 -3.38
N GLU A 176 -8.40 12.40 -3.21
CA GLU A 176 -7.31 12.36 -2.24
C GLU A 176 -6.21 13.37 -2.59
N TYR A 177 -5.88 13.52 -3.88
CA TYR A 177 -4.95 14.54 -4.36
C TYR A 177 -5.39 15.95 -3.97
N LEU A 178 -6.65 16.31 -4.22
CA LEU A 178 -7.20 17.61 -3.84
C LEU A 178 -7.12 17.85 -2.32
N ARG A 179 -7.35 16.82 -1.52
CA ARG A 179 -7.19 16.92 -0.06
C ARG A 179 -5.76 17.14 0.38
N ILE A 180 -4.79 16.49 -0.26
CA ILE A 180 -3.35 16.73 -0.01
C ILE A 180 -2.99 18.17 -0.37
N LYS A 181 -3.48 18.67 -1.49
CA LYS A 181 -3.27 20.05 -1.96
C LYS A 181 -4.09 21.09 -1.19
N LYS A 182 -4.94 20.65 -0.23
CA LYS A 182 -5.86 21.52 0.55
C LYS A 182 -6.78 22.36 -0.33
N VAL A 183 -7.18 21.83 -1.49
CA VAL A 183 -8.12 22.47 -2.40
C VAL A 183 -9.53 22.28 -1.88
N SER A 184 -10.33 23.35 -1.87
CA SER A 184 -11.75 23.29 -1.49
C SER A 184 -12.54 22.46 -2.50
N LEU A 185 -13.29 21.50 -2.00
CA LEU A 185 -14.17 20.67 -2.84
C LEU A 185 -15.51 21.34 -3.05
N PRO A 186 -16.08 21.29 -4.25
CA PRO A 186 -17.44 21.76 -4.50
C PRO A 186 -18.45 20.93 -3.69
N ARG A 187 -19.52 21.54 -3.27
CA ARG A 187 -20.64 20.83 -2.65
C ARG A 187 -21.41 20.07 -3.73
N ILE A 188 -21.15 18.79 -3.81
CA ILE A 188 -21.96 17.90 -4.65
C ILE A 188 -23.22 17.57 -3.86
N PRO A 189 -24.43 17.74 -4.42
CA PRO A 189 -25.67 17.37 -3.76
C PRO A 189 -25.65 15.88 -3.38
N ASP A 190 -26.13 15.56 -2.18
CA ASP A 190 -26.22 14.18 -1.71
C ASP A 190 -26.97 13.33 -2.74
N SER A 191 -26.36 12.20 -3.07
CA SER A 191 -26.94 11.22 -3.96
C SER A 191 -26.57 9.85 -3.42
N ASP A 192 -27.56 9.04 -3.11
CA ASP A 192 -27.39 7.68 -2.57
C ASP A 192 -26.77 6.73 -3.60
N SER A 193 -26.71 7.13 -4.87
CA SER A 193 -26.14 6.35 -5.97
C SER A 193 -25.67 7.23 -7.11
N PHE A 194 -24.58 6.83 -7.77
CA PHE A 194 -24.11 7.42 -9.03
C PHE A 194 -25.20 7.45 -10.12
N LEU A 195 -26.10 6.47 -10.12
CA LEU A 195 -27.24 6.42 -11.05
C LEU A 195 -28.20 7.58 -10.88
N ASN A 196 -28.32 8.14 -9.67
CA ASN A 196 -29.21 9.27 -9.41
C ASN A 196 -28.74 10.56 -10.11
N ILE A 197 -27.47 10.67 -10.50
CA ILE A 197 -26.96 11.82 -11.27
C ILE A 197 -27.67 11.95 -12.62
N PHE A 198 -27.99 10.83 -13.25
CA PHE A 198 -28.72 10.82 -14.53
C PHE A 198 -30.15 11.34 -14.38
N LEU A 199 -30.74 11.22 -13.18
CA LEU A 199 -32.10 11.67 -12.88
C LEU A 199 -32.16 13.16 -12.44
N TRP A 200 -31.00 13.80 -12.27
CA TRP A 200 -30.98 15.22 -11.91
C TRP A 200 -31.51 16.09 -13.03
N SER A 201 -32.19 17.20 -12.65
CA SER A 201 -32.57 18.23 -13.61
C SER A 201 -31.33 18.83 -14.29
N GLU A 202 -31.50 19.30 -15.53
CA GLU A 202 -30.42 19.94 -16.27
C GLU A 202 -29.82 21.14 -15.53
N SER A 203 -30.65 21.93 -14.85
CA SER A 203 -30.19 23.05 -14.01
C SER A 203 -29.30 22.58 -12.86
N LYS A 204 -29.61 21.44 -12.23
CA LYS A 204 -28.77 20.85 -11.16
C LYS A 204 -27.45 20.33 -11.72
N LYS A 205 -27.46 19.66 -12.87
CA LYS A 205 -26.25 19.19 -13.54
C LYS A 205 -25.35 20.36 -13.92
N MET A 206 -25.91 21.41 -14.56
CA MET A 206 -25.17 22.62 -14.95
C MET A 206 -24.48 23.28 -13.76
N ARG A 207 -25.20 23.43 -12.63
CA ARG A 207 -24.61 24.00 -11.41
C ARG A 207 -23.40 23.19 -10.91
N VAL A 208 -23.51 21.86 -10.87
CA VAL A 208 -22.38 21.00 -10.46
C VAL A 208 -21.19 21.15 -11.42
N VAL A 209 -21.44 21.25 -12.73
CA VAL A 209 -20.40 21.48 -13.73
C VAL A 209 -19.72 22.83 -13.49
N GLU A 210 -20.48 23.90 -13.27
CA GLU A 210 -19.93 25.22 -12.96
C GLU A 210 -19.12 25.24 -11.67
N ASP A 211 -19.65 24.66 -10.59
CA ASP A 211 -18.97 24.56 -9.29
C ASP A 211 -17.68 23.70 -9.38
N SER A 212 -17.62 22.76 -10.33
CA SER A 212 -16.44 21.90 -10.53
C SER A 212 -15.41 22.49 -11.51
N ARG A 213 -15.75 23.52 -12.28
CA ARG A 213 -14.84 24.14 -13.26
C ARG A 213 -13.49 24.58 -12.67
N PRO A 214 -13.39 25.14 -11.44
CA PRO A 214 -12.11 25.48 -10.81
C PRO A 214 -11.20 24.28 -10.56
N LEU A 215 -11.71 23.05 -10.58
CA LEU A 215 -10.92 21.84 -10.38
C LEU A 215 -10.17 21.38 -11.62
N VAL A 216 -10.54 21.85 -12.82
CA VAL A 216 -9.95 21.41 -14.10
C VAL A 216 -8.43 21.61 -14.14
N PRO A 217 -7.85 22.78 -13.75
CA PRO A 217 -6.40 22.93 -13.69
C PRO A 217 -5.72 21.94 -12.74
N HIS A 218 -6.33 21.69 -11.58
CA HIS A 218 -5.85 20.70 -10.61
C HIS A 218 -5.90 19.28 -11.15
N PHE A 219 -6.91 18.96 -11.96
CA PHE A 219 -7.01 17.65 -12.61
C PHE A 219 -5.89 17.45 -13.64
N HIS A 220 -5.59 18.46 -14.47
CA HIS A 220 -4.45 18.40 -15.38
C HIS A 220 -3.12 18.27 -14.60
N GLU A 221 -2.95 19.01 -13.52
CA GLU A 221 -1.76 18.88 -12.67
C GLU A 221 -1.65 17.48 -12.06
N TYR A 222 -2.76 16.90 -11.59
CA TYR A 222 -2.82 15.53 -11.08
C TYR A 222 -2.37 14.51 -12.13
N LEU A 223 -2.86 14.61 -13.37
CA LEU A 223 -2.46 13.73 -14.47
C LEU A 223 -0.97 13.82 -14.78
N LEU A 224 -0.39 15.02 -14.71
CA LEU A 224 1.03 15.24 -14.99
C LEU A 224 1.96 14.77 -13.87
N ARG A 225 1.47 14.70 -12.63
CA ARG A 225 2.28 14.29 -11.44
C ARG A 225 2.14 12.82 -11.11
N GLY A 226 1.12 12.16 -11.62
CA GLY A 226 0.75 10.82 -11.21
C GLY A 226 0.10 10.77 -9.82
N GLY A 227 -0.43 9.60 -9.47
CA GLY A 227 -1.22 9.37 -8.26
C GLY A 227 -0.40 8.93 -7.04
N PHE A 228 0.75 9.56 -6.74
CA PHE A 228 1.56 9.21 -5.59
C PHE A 228 1.64 10.35 -4.58
N PRO A 229 1.56 10.06 -3.26
CA PRO A 229 1.58 11.09 -2.23
C PRO A 229 2.80 12.02 -2.30
N GLU A 230 3.98 11.48 -2.52
CA GLU A 230 5.21 12.24 -2.60
C GLU A 230 5.20 13.21 -3.78
N THR A 231 4.87 12.73 -4.97
CA THR A 231 4.81 13.60 -6.17
C THR A 231 3.70 14.65 -6.08
N ALA A 232 2.63 14.36 -5.33
CA ALA A 232 1.56 15.34 -5.08
C ALA A 232 2.03 16.52 -4.22
N THR A 233 2.97 16.31 -3.30
CA THR A 233 3.44 17.35 -2.36
C THR A 233 4.58 18.22 -2.93
N VAL A 234 5.32 17.73 -3.89
CA VAL A 234 6.43 18.46 -4.54
C VAL A 234 5.87 19.62 -5.37
N GLU A 235 6.39 20.83 -5.20
CA GLU A 235 5.91 22.02 -5.93
C GLU A 235 6.27 21.96 -7.43
N ASN A 236 7.54 21.68 -7.72
CA ASN A 236 8.04 21.65 -9.09
C ASN A 236 7.61 20.37 -9.81
N ILE A 237 6.89 20.53 -10.94
CA ILE A 237 6.35 19.42 -11.72
C ILE A 237 7.45 18.55 -12.36
N GLN A 238 8.56 19.15 -12.79
CA GLN A 238 9.67 18.42 -13.40
C GLN A 238 10.36 17.52 -12.36
N ILE A 239 10.50 18.02 -11.12
CA ILE A 239 11.03 17.22 -10.01
C ILE A 239 10.05 16.10 -9.68
N ALA A 240 8.74 16.36 -9.62
CA ALA A 240 7.72 15.33 -9.37
C ALA A 240 7.77 14.23 -10.44
N GLN A 241 7.88 14.59 -11.71
CA GLN A 241 7.99 13.62 -12.82
C GLN A 241 9.30 12.82 -12.77
N LYS A 242 10.41 13.46 -12.38
CA LYS A 242 11.69 12.78 -12.18
C LYS A 242 11.60 11.73 -11.05
N LEU A 243 11.02 12.11 -9.90
CA LEU A 243 10.78 11.17 -8.79
C LEU A 243 9.86 10.02 -9.19
N LEU A 244 8.78 10.31 -9.93
CA LEU A 244 7.90 9.28 -10.46
C LEU A 244 8.65 8.25 -11.30
N ARG A 245 9.52 8.72 -12.18
CA ARG A 245 10.31 7.84 -13.04
C ARG A 245 11.35 7.05 -12.25
N GLU A 246 12.20 7.72 -11.48
CA GLU A 246 13.36 7.11 -10.83
C GLU A 246 12.97 6.25 -9.63
N ASP A 247 12.06 6.72 -8.79
CA ASP A 247 11.73 6.08 -7.53
C ASP A 247 10.59 5.07 -7.64
N ILE A 248 9.69 5.23 -8.60
CA ILE A 248 8.55 4.35 -8.76
C ILE A 248 8.77 3.43 -9.94
N ILE A 249 8.84 3.96 -11.17
CA ILE A 249 8.90 3.14 -12.38
C ILE A 249 10.19 2.32 -12.44
N ASP A 250 11.35 2.97 -12.35
CA ASP A 250 12.64 2.29 -12.49
C ASP A 250 12.89 1.27 -11.38
N LYS A 251 12.54 1.61 -10.11
CA LYS A 251 12.68 0.68 -9.00
C LYS A 251 11.75 -0.52 -9.12
N VAL A 252 10.51 -0.32 -9.54
CA VAL A 252 9.55 -1.40 -9.73
C VAL A 252 10.00 -2.30 -10.88
N LEU A 253 10.30 -1.75 -12.05
CA LEU A 253 10.71 -2.53 -13.22
C LEU A 253 12.04 -3.26 -12.99
N LYS A 254 13.04 -2.58 -12.44
CA LYS A 254 14.41 -3.14 -12.31
C LYS A 254 14.58 -4.03 -11.10
N ARG A 255 13.97 -3.69 -9.96
CA ARG A 255 14.18 -4.39 -8.69
C ARG A 255 13.07 -5.41 -8.40
N ASP A 256 11.81 -4.97 -8.42
CA ASP A 256 10.71 -5.81 -7.97
C ASP A 256 10.38 -6.88 -8.99
N MET A 257 10.40 -6.56 -10.29
CA MET A 257 10.15 -7.54 -11.35
C MET A 257 11.19 -8.65 -11.37
N SER A 258 12.47 -8.32 -11.19
CA SER A 258 13.52 -9.31 -11.10
C SER A 258 13.43 -10.17 -9.84
N ALA A 259 13.16 -9.53 -8.68
CA ALA A 259 13.15 -10.22 -7.40
C ALA A 259 11.95 -11.14 -7.21
N ILE A 260 10.76 -10.71 -7.69
CA ILE A 260 9.49 -11.42 -7.42
C ILE A 260 9.14 -12.39 -8.55
N TYR A 261 9.34 -11.99 -9.79
CA TYR A 261 8.94 -12.77 -10.97
C TYR A 261 10.09 -13.37 -11.75
N GLY A 262 11.35 -13.14 -11.32
CA GLY A 262 12.54 -13.68 -11.97
C GLY A 262 12.73 -13.15 -13.40
N VAL A 263 12.22 -11.95 -13.71
CA VAL A 263 12.37 -11.33 -15.02
C VAL A 263 13.85 -11.05 -15.30
N ARG A 264 14.41 -11.70 -16.32
CA ARG A 264 15.80 -11.54 -16.70
C ARG A 264 16.03 -10.43 -17.72
N ASN A 265 15.08 -10.25 -18.64
CA ASN A 265 15.16 -9.21 -19.65
C ASN A 265 14.31 -8.00 -19.29
N ILE A 266 14.91 -7.09 -18.52
CA ILE A 266 14.28 -5.85 -18.06
C ILE A 266 14.03 -4.90 -19.22
N LEU A 267 14.91 -4.84 -20.20
CA LEU A 267 14.78 -3.95 -21.36
C LEU A 267 13.52 -4.26 -22.18
N ASP A 268 13.22 -5.54 -22.36
CA ASP A 268 12.01 -5.94 -23.08
C ASP A 268 10.74 -5.64 -22.25
N LEU A 269 10.80 -5.80 -20.93
CA LEU A 269 9.71 -5.36 -20.04
C LEU A 269 9.48 -3.85 -20.13
N GLU A 270 10.56 -3.04 -20.13
CA GLU A 270 10.47 -1.58 -20.31
C GLU A 270 9.84 -1.20 -21.66
N LYS A 271 10.21 -1.89 -22.76
CA LYS A 271 9.59 -1.65 -24.07
C LYS A 271 8.09 -1.91 -24.05
N VAL A 272 7.66 -3.03 -23.45
CA VAL A 272 6.23 -3.34 -23.31
C VAL A 272 5.54 -2.29 -22.45
N PHE A 273 6.13 -1.88 -21.33
CA PHE A 273 5.60 -0.82 -20.46
C PHE A 273 5.42 0.51 -21.21
N ILE A 274 6.45 0.97 -21.94
CA ILE A 274 6.37 2.21 -22.73
C ILE A 274 5.29 2.09 -23.80
N TYR A 275 5.23 0.94 -24.50
CA TYR A 275 4.21 0.70 -25.49
C TYR A 275 2.80 0.83 -24.89
N LEU A 276 2.56 0.24 -23.71
CA LEU A 276 1.27 0.34 -23.03
C LEU A 276 0.95 1.80 -22.64
N CYS A 277 1.93 2.55 -22.15
CA CYS A 277 1.75 3.96 -21.82
C CYS A 277 1.39 4.83 -23.05
N MET A 278 1.81 4.42 -24.25
CA MET A 278 1.49 5.13 -25.50
C MET A 278 0.11 4.73 -26.07
N GLN A 279 -0.52 3.68 -25.55
CA GLN A 279 -1.86 3.27 -25.97
C GLN A 279 -2.91 4.09 -25.21
N ASP A 280 -3.60 4.96 -25.93
CA ASP A 280 -4.64 5.82 -25.35
C ASP A 280 -6.00 5.11 -25.39
N GLY A 281 -6.27 4.27 -24.41
CA GLY A 281 -7.60 3.69 -24.17
C GLY A 281 -8.10 2.69 -25.23
N GLY A 282 -7.22 2.19 -26.09
CA GLY A 282 -7.55 1.23 -27.13
C GLY A 282 -7.61 -0.23 -26.64
N ILE A 283 -8.03 -1.12 -27.53
CA ILE A 283 -7.97 -2.58 -27.32
C ILE A 283 -6.53 -3.05 -27.57
N LEU A 284 -5.94 -3.70 -26.57
CA LEU A 284 -4.60 -4.26 -26.70
C LEU A 284 -4.61 -5.53 -27.56
N ASP A 285 -3.86 -5.51 -28.65
CA ASP A 285 -3.59 -6.69 -29.46
C ASP A 285 -2.18 -7.22 -29.15
N ILE A 286 -2.13 -8.29 -28.37
CA ILE A 286 -0.87 -8.92 -27.91
C ILE A 286 -0.01 -9.37 -29.09
N SER A 287 -0.62 -9.79 -30.21
CA SER A 287 0.10 -10.22 -31.40
C SER A 287 0.82 -9.06 -32.07
N LYS A 288 0.13 -7.93 -32.25
CA LYS A 288 0.73 -6.71 -32.81
C LYS A 288 1.84 -6.13 -31.92
N ILE A 289 1.65 -6.21 -30.58
CA ILE A 289 2.70 -5.81 -29.64
C ILE A 289 3.94 -6.69 -29.82
N GLY A 290 3.74 -8.01 -29.90
CA GLY A 290 4.82 -8.96 -30.12
C GLY A 290 5.58 -8.74 -31.41
N GLU A 291 4.86 -8.54 -32.53
CA GLU A 291 5.45 -8.23 -33.85
C GLU A 291 6.23 -6.91 -33.82
N GLY A 292 5.63 -5.84 -33.26
CA GLY A 292 6.26 -4.52 -33.20
C GLY A 292 7.49 -4.43 -32.29
N LEU A 293 7.57 -5.28 -31.29
CA LEU A 293 8.67 -5.29 -30.30
C LEU A 293 9.62 -6.51 -30.49
N GLU A 294 9.43 -7.31 -31.54
CA GLU A 294 10.22 -8.54 -31.82
C GLU A 294 10.18 -9.55 -30.64
N MET A 295 9.03 -9.71 -30.03
CA MET A 295 8.81 -10.59 -28.88
C MET A 295 7.78 -11.67 -29.14
N THR A 296 7.92 -12.81 -28.49
CA THR A 296 6.89 -13.86 -28.58
C THR A 296 5.62 -13.44 -27.85
N ARG A 297 4.47 -13.84 -28.36
CA ARG A 297 3.17 -13.58 -27.75
C ARG A 297 3.08 -14.02 -26.27
N PRO A 298 3.60 -15.21 -25.85
CA PRO A 298 3.64 -15.59 -24.45
C PRO A 298 4.46 -14.64 -23.58
N THR A 299 5.59 -14.14 -24.08
CA THR A 299 6.46 -13.19 -23.36
C THR A 299 5.71 -11.88 -23.10
N VAL A 300 5.08 -11.31 -24.11
CA VAL A 300 4.28 -10.08 -23.98
C VAL A 300 3.14 -10.28 -22.99
N ASN A 301 2.43 -11.40 -23.07
CA ASN A 301 1.33 -11.71 -22.15
C ASN A 301 1.80 -11.81 -20.69
N ASN A 302 2.94 -12.48 -20.45
CA ASN A 302 3.51 -12.56 -19.11
C ASN A 302 3.91 -11.19 -18.58
N PHE A 303 4.53 -10.33 -19.39
CA PHE A 303 4.90 -8.99 -18.99
C PHE A 303 3.67 -8.14 -18.65
N ILE A 304 2.61 -8.19 -19.45
CA ILE A 304 1.34 -7.51 -19.15
C ILE A 304 0.74 -8.01 -17.82
N GLN A 305 0.76 -9.32 -17.58
CA GLN A 305 0.30 -9.89 -16.32
C GLN A 305 1.13 -9.39 -15.14
N TYR A 306 2.46 -9.37 -15.24
CA TYR A 306 3.33 -8.88 -14.18
C TYR A 306 3.08 -7.40 -13.88
N LEU A 307 2.99 -6.55 -14.91
CA LEU A 307 2.67 -5.13 -14.76
C LEU A 307 1.30 -4.92 -14.10
N SER A 308 0.29 -5.69 -14.48
CA SER A 308 -1.04 -5.65 -13.86
C SER A 308 -1.01 -6.01 -12.37
N LEU A 309 -0.18 -6.99 -11.96
CA LEU A 309 -0.09 -7.42 -10.56
C LEU A 309 0.55 -6.37 -9.65
N ILE A 310 1.42 -5.52 -10.19
CA ILE A 310 2.03 -4.41 -9.44
C ILE A 310 1.23 -3.11 -9.51
N HIS A 311 0.04 -3.17 -10.09
CA HIS A 311 -0.87 -2.02 -10.22
C HIS A 311 -0.31 -0.86 -11.06
N ILE A 312 0.49 -1.16 -12.07
CA ILE A 312 0.93 -0.23 -13.11
C ILE A 312 0.14 -0.45 -14.39
#